data_7931217213b0106b72be869a81807315
#
_entry.id   7931217213b0106b72be869a81807315
#
_cell.length_a   1.000
_cell.length_b   1.000
_cell.length_c   1.000
_cell.angle_alpha   90.00
_cell.angle_beta   90.00
_cell.angle_gamma   90.00
#
_symmetry.space_group_name_H-M   'P 1'
#
loop_
_entity.id
_entity.type
_entity.pdbx_description
1 polymer ?
#
loop_
_entity_poly.entity_id
_entity_poly.type
_entity_poly.pdbx_seq_one_letter_code
_entity_poly.pdbx_strand_id
1 'polypeptide(L)'
;IAEVRSKIESLYVNEYDENLMTEGALAGMVAFLGDKWSYYLDAEGFNEYIESFNENMVGIGVSVVEDLSTGNIRIVEVYDDSPAQKAGILPGDIITEVDGKKVVEIGYETAVDNVRGEAGTVVNMIAMRPEGAVTIAATRAEIKIENVRSQLVDGIGYVKIRAFDKNSGSQIVTAVHN
;
A
#
# COMPACT_ATOMS: atom_id res chain seq x y z
N ILE A 1 -20.31 12.08 -25.85
CA ILE A 1 -20.74 11.84 -24.45
C ILE A 1 -22.12 12.48 -24.24
N ALA A 2 -22.31 13.79 -24.50
CA ALA A 2 -23.59 14.47 -24.26
C ALA A 2 -24.79 13.81 -24.95
N GLU A 3 -24.63 13.38 -26.21
CA GLU A 3 -25.70 12.70 -26.97
C GLU A 3 -26.06 11.31 -26.34
N VAL A 4 -25.04 10.57 -25.91
CA VAL A 4 -25.26 9.25 -25.25
C VAL A 4 -25.97 9.46 -23.91
N ARG A 5 -25.54 10.44 -23.13
CA ARG A 5 -26.21 10.81 -21.87
C ARG A 5 -27.69 11.15 -22.10
N SER A 6 -27.98 12.03 -23.05
CA SER A 6 -29.36 12.41 -23.37
C SER A 6 -30.24 11.22 -23.80
N LYS A 7 -29.66 10.24 -24.51
CA LYS A 7 -30.36 9.02 -24.86
C LYS A 7 -30.63 8.12 -23.65
N ILE A 8 -29.66 7.99 -22.72
CA ILE A 8 -29.87 7.26 -21.47
C ILE A 8 -30.99 7.91 -20.67
N GLU A 9 -30.93 9.22 -20.45
CA GLU A 9 -31.97 9.98 -19.74
C GLU A 9 -33.36 9.81 -20.33
N SER A 10 -33.47 9.67 -21.66
CA SER A 10 -34.76 9.58 -22.35
C SER A 10 -35.29 8.16 -22.58
N LEU A 11 -34.42 7.15 -22.60
CA LEU A 11 -34.77 5.80 -23.05
C LEU A 11 -34.52 4.72 -22.01
N TYR A 12 -33.67 4.98 -21.00
CA TYR A 12 -33.37 3.98 -19.98
C TYR A 12 -34.50 3.90 -18.95
N VAL A 13 -34.94 2.72 -18.63
CA VAL A 13 -36.17 2.51 -17.87
C VAL A 13 -35.94 2.31 -16.38
N ASN A 14 -34.70 1.95 -15.99
CA ASN A 14 -34.34 1.74 -14.59
C ASN A 14 -33.69 3.00 -13.99
N GLU A 15 -33.69 3.06 -12.68
CA GLU A 15 -32.94 4.10 -11.95
C GLU A 15 -31.43 3.93 -12.18
N TYR A 16 -30.72 5.03 -12.27
CA TYR A 16 -29.26 5.07 -12.36
C TYR A 16 -28.73 6.27 -11.60
N ASP A 17 -27.50 6.17 -11.12
CA ASP A 17 -26.78 7.26 -10.49
C ASP A 17 -26.04 8.08 -11.55
N GLU A 18 -26.41 9.34 -11.69
CA GLU A 18 -25.83 10.24 -12.67
C GLU A 18 -24.35 10.57 -12.38
N ASN A 19 -23.96 10.61 -11.10
CA ASN A 19 -22.58 10.85 -10.71
C ASN A 19 -21.72 9.63 -11.06
N LEU A 20 -22.14 8.43 -10.67
CA LEU A 20 -21.43 7.19 -11.04
C LEU A 20 -21.31 7.00 -12.55
N MET A 21 -22.33 7.38 -13.31
CA MET A 21 -22.27 7.34 -14.77
C MET A 21 -21.23 8.34 -15.31
N THR A 22 -21.14 9.51 -14.73
CA THR A 22 -20.16 10.54 -15.12
C THR A 22 -18.74 10.08 -14.77
N GLU A 23 -18.52 9.57 -13.56
CA GLU A 23 -17.23 9.01 -13.11
C GLU A 23 -16.77 7.86 -14.02
N GLY A 24 -17.67 6.94 -14.34
CA GLY A 24 -17.40 5.83 -15.26
C GLY A 24 -17.03 6.30 -16.67
N ALA A 25 -17.64 7.38 -17.17
CA ALA A 25 -17.31 7.96 -18.46
C ALA A 25 -15.91 8.60 -18.45
N LEU A 26 -15.55 9.33 -17.39
CA LEU A 26 -14.23 9.95 -17.21
C LEU A 26 -13.14 8.88 -17.10
N ALA A 27 -13.36 7.86 -16.26
CA ALA A 27 -12.44 6.75 -16.11
C ALA A 27 -12.21 6.00 -17.45
N GLY A 28 -13.30 5.74 -18.19
CA GLY A 28 -13.23 5.09 -19.50
C GLY A 28 -12.47 5.90 -20.54
N MET A 29 -12.63 7.23 -20.54
CA MET A 29 -11.90 8.12 -21.47
C MET A 29 -10.38 8.08 -21.19
N VAL A 30 -9.97 8.11 -19.93
CA VAL A 30 -8.54 8.05 -19.56
C VAL A 30 -7.98 6.66 -19.82
N ALA A 31 -8.71 5.59 -19.47
CA ALA A 31 -8.29 4.21 -19.73
C ALA A 31 -8.08 3.92 -21.23
N PHE A 32 -8.86 4.57 -22.11
CA PHE A 32 -8.72 4.41 -23.57
C PHE A 32 -7.40 4.95 -24.12
N LEU A 33 -6.69 5.81 -23.40
CA LEU A 33 -5.35 6.28 -23.81
C LEU A 33 -4.31 5.15 -23.87
N GLY A 34 -4.55 4.03 -23.16
CA GLY A 34 -3.64 2.89 -23.11
C GLY A 34 -2.30 3.18 -22.45
N ASP A 35 -2.20 4.32 -21.77
CA ASP A 35 -1.00 4.71 -21.03
C ASP A 35 -1.09 4.19 -19.58
N LYS A 36 -0.11 3.40 -19.17
CA LYS A 36 -0.06 2.79 -17.83
C LYS A 36 0.13 3.78 -16.68
N TRP A 37 0.50 5.02 -16.98
CA TRP A 37 0.75 6.06 -15.99
C TRP A 37 -0.41 7.05 -15.85
N SER A 38 -1.37 6.98 -16.79
CA SER A 38 -2.56 7.83 -16.77
C SER A 38 -3.75 7.07 -16.22
N TYR A 39 -4.33 7.56 -15.15
CA TYR A 39 -5.53 7.01 -14.53
C TYR A 39 -6.42 8.14 -14.00
N TYR A 40 -7.70 7.88 -13.94
CA TYR A 40 -8.67 8.77 -13.34
C TYR A 40 -8.91 8.35 -11.89
N LEU A 41 -8.95 9.33 -11.01
CA LEU A 41 -9.36 9.15 -9.62
C LEU A 41 -10.58 10.04 -9.37
N ASP A 42 -11.61 9.50 -8.75
CA ASP A 42 -12.68 10.29 -8.17
C ASP A 42 -12.19 11.00 -6.89
N ALA A 43 -13.09 11.71 -6.20
CA ALA A 43 -12.69 12.48 -5.02
C ALA A 43 -12.21 11.58 -3.87
N GLU A 44 -12.81 10.40 -3.70
CA GLU A 44 -12.42 9.42 -2.66
C GLU A 44 -11.06 8.80 -2.99
N GLY A 45 -10.89 8.27 -4.19
CA GLY A 45 -9.63 7.70 -4.65
C GLY A 45 -8.49 8.72 -4.70
N PHE A 46 -8.79 10.02 -4.99
CA PHE A 46 -7.78 11.07 -4.90
C PHE A 46 -7.34 11.34 -3.45
N ASN A 47 -8.28 11.34 -2.50
CA ASN A 47 -7.94 11.48 -1.09
C ASN A 47 -7.11 10.30 -0.59
N GLU A 48 -7.49 9.07 -0.93
CA GLU A 48 -6.70 7.87 -0.62
C GLU A 48 -5.29 7.94 -1.23
N TYR A 49 -5.20 8.40 -2.50
CA TYR A 49 -3.93 8.59 -3.17
C TYR A 49 -3.05 9.62 -2.44
N ILE A 50 -3.61 10.77 -2.04
CA ILE A 50 -2.87 11.78 -1.26
C ILE A 50 -2.49 11.25 0.12
N GLU A 51 -3.37 10.50 0.80
CA GLU A 51 -3.07 9.88 2.09
C GLU A 51 -1.95 8.85 1.97
N SER A 52 -1.85 8.15 0.86
CA SER A 52 -0.75 7.21 0.61
C SER A 52 0.64 7.86 0.55
N PHE A 53 0.71 9.18 0.28
CA PHE A 53 1.94 9.98 0.34
C PHE A 53 2.20 10.63 1.70
N ASN A 54 1.22 10.58 2.63
CA ASN A 54 1.45 11.11 3.95
C ASN A 54 2.44 10.22 4.71
N GLU A 55 3.48 10.84 5.26
CA GLU A 55 4.59 10.18 5.94
C GLU A 55 4.18 9.41 7.22
N ASN A 56 2.91 9.52 7.63
CA ASN A 56 2.37 8.95 8.86
C ASN A 56 1.42 7.78 8.54
N MET A 57 1.93 6.74 7.95
CA MET A 57 1.18 5.51 7.75
C MET A 57 1.15 4.71 9.05
N VAL A 58 -0.04 4.48 9.62
CA VAL A 58 -0.17 3.63 10.81
C VAL A 58 -0.26 2.16 10.38
N GLY A 59 0.64 1.35 10.90
CA GLY A 59 0.72 -0.07 10.58
C GLY A 59 1.90 -0.75 11.26
N ILE A 60 2.40 -1.80 10.64
CA ILE A 60 3.55 -2.56 11.16
C ILE A 60 4.86 -2.29 10.42
N GLY A 61 4.83 -1.59 9.28
CA GLY A 61 6.03 -1.21 8.52
C GLY A 61 6.57 -2.32 7.63
N VAL A 62 5.74 -2.78 6.71
CA VAL A 62 6.09 -3.75 5.66
C VAL A 62 5.57 -3.30 4.30
N SER A 63 6.26 -3.71 3.23
CA SER A 63 5.72 -3.70 1.87
C SER A 63 5.30 -5.11 1.50
N VAL A 64 4.13 -5.25 0.93
CA VAL A 64 3.51 -6.56 0.64
C VAL A 64 2.98 -6.63 -0.78
N VAL A 65 2.88 -7.85 -1.30
CA VAL A 65 2.18 -8.17 -2.54
C VAL A 65 1.34 -9.42 -2.35
N GLU A 66 0.34 -9.61 -3.19
CA GLU A 66 -0.37 -10.88 -3.25
C GLU A 66 0.53 -11.96 -3.84
N ASP A 67 0.62 -13.09 -3.16
CA ASP A 67 1.24 -14.29 -3.71
C ASP A 67 0.23 -14.98 -4.63
N LEU A 68 0.37 -14.78 -5.94
CA LEU A 68 -0.56 -15.31 -6.94
C LEU A 68 -0.65 -16.85 -6.96
N SER A 69 0.31 -17.54 -6.37
CA SER A 69 0.30 -19.01 -6.31
C SER A 69 -0.55 -19.54 -5.16
N THR A 70 -0.69 -18.77 -4.09
CA THR A 70 -1.37 -19.20 -2.86
C THR A 70 -2.53 -18.28 -2.45
N GLY A 71 -2.66 -17.08 -3.03
CA GLY A 71 -3.63 -16.06 -2.62
C GLY A 71 -3.36 -15.45 -1.23
N ASN A 72 -2.16 -15.65 -0.69
CA ASN A 72 -1.74 -15.14 0.60
C ASN A 72 -0.94 -13.83 0.48
N ILE A 73 -0.62 -13.19 1.61
CA ILE A 73 0.21 -11.99 1.63
C ILE A 73 1.69 -12.40 1.65
N ARG A 74 2.47 -11.93 0.66
CA ARG A 74 3.92 -12.07 0.65
C ARG A 74 4.58 -10.80 1.14
N ILE A 75 5.46 -10.89 2.13
CA ILE A 75 6.30 -9.79 2.59
C ILE A 75 7.43 -9.57 1.57
N VAL A 76 7.46 -8.40 0.94
CA VAL A 76 8.52 -8.00 0.00
C VAL A 76 9.64 -7.28 0.73
N GLU A 77 9.28 -6.38 1.64
CA GLU A 77 10.24 -5.57 2.38
C GLU A 77 9.74 -5.34 3.80
N VAL A 78 10.67 -5.29 4.74
CA VAL A 78 10.43 -4.91 6.14
C VAL A 78 11.21 -3.62 6.39
N TYR A 79 10.52 -2.60 6.87
CA TYR A 79 11.15 -1.31 7.12
C TYR A 79 11.98 -1.36 8.39
N ASP A 80 13.15 -0.72 8.34
CA ASP A 80 14.04 -0.66 9.50
C ASP A 80 13.37 0.10 10.64
N ASP A 81 13.69 -0.30 11.88
CA ASP A 81 13.12 0.21 13.12
C ASP A 81 11.60 0.06 13.26
N SER A 82 10.95 -0.61 12.30
CA SER A 82 9.51 -0.85 12.29
C SER A 82 9.05 -1.85 13.36
N PRO A 83 7.76 -1.83 13.72
CA PRO A 83 7.15 -2.89 14.52
C PRO A 83 7.31 -4.29 13.92
N ALA A 84 7.24 -4.42 12.60
CA ALA A 84 7.42 -5.69 11.91
C ALA A 84 8.83 -6.24 12.09
N GLN A 85 9.86 -5.41 11.95
CA GLN A 85 11.23 -5.81 12.19
C GLN A 85 11.43 -6.27 13.64
N LYS A 86 10.91 -5.49 14.60
CA LYS A 86 10.97 -5.83 16.03
C LYS A 86 10.22 -7.11 16.38
N ALA A 87 9.15 -7.41 15.66
CA ALA A 87 8.38 -8.66 15.79
C ALA A 87 9.02 -9.86 15.07
N GLY A 88 10.12 -9.65 14.33
CA GLY A 88 10.84 -10.70 13.64
C GLY A 88 10.23 -11.15 12.32
N ILE A 89 9.43 -10.29 11.67
CA ILE A 89 8.97 -10.49 10.29
C ILE A 89 10.18 -10.34 9.35
N LEU A 90 10.24 -11.21 8.35
CA LEU A 90 11.33 -11.25 7.39
C LEU A 90 10.80 -11.07 5.96
N PRO A 91 11.59 -10.43 5.07
CA PRO A 91 11.30 -10.48 3.64
C PRO A 91 11.20 -11.93 3.15
N GLY A 92 10.15 -12.22 2.36
CA GLY A 92 9.83 -13.57 1.89
C GLY A 92 8.84 -14.34 2.76
N ASP A 93 8.50 -13.87 3.95
CA ASP A 93 7.44 -14.48 4.77
C ASP A 93 6.12 -14.49 4.00
N ILE A 94 5.38 -15.60 4.09
CA ILE A 94 4.02 -15.73 3.55
C ILE A 94 3.04 -15.68 4.72
N ILE A 95 2.31 -14.60 4.85
CA ILE A 95 1.29 -14.45 5.89
C ILE A 95 0.03 -15.18 5.44
N THR A 96 -0.35 -16.20 6.16
CA THR A 96 -1.50 -17.05 5.86
C THR A 96 -2.72 -16.73 6.72
N GLU A 97 -2.52 -16.07 7.86
CA GLU A 97 -3.58 -15.74 8.80
C GLU A 97 -3.32 -14.39 9.46
N VAL A 98 -4.37 -13.58 9.64
CA VAL A 98 -4.36 -12.28 10.32
C VAL A 98 -5.53 -12.27 11.32
N ASP A 99 -5.22 -12.05 12.59
CA ASP A 99 -6.16 -12.03 13.72
C ASP A 99 -7.16 -13.22 13.72
N GLY A 100 -6.64 -14.44 13.47
CA GLY A 100 -7.39 -15.69 13.47
C GLY A 100 -8.23 -15.92 12.19
N LYS A 101 -8.09 -15.09 11.16
CA LYS A 101 -8.77 -15.22 9.88
C LYS A 101 -7.77 -15.59 8.79
N LYS A 102 -8.04 -16.63 8.03
CA LYS A 102 -7.18 -17.02 6.91
C LYS A 102 -7.29 -16.03 5.76
N VAL A 103 -6.15 -15.61 5.22
CA VAL A 103 -6.06 -14.65 4.12
C VAL A 103 -6.88 -15.10 2.91
N VAL A 104 -6.78 -16.39 2.54
CA VAL A 104 -7.50 -16.96 1.40
C VAL A 104 -9.04 -16.97 1.58
N GLU A 105 -9.53 -16.88 2.81
CA GLU A 105 -10.98 -16.87 3.11
C GLU A 105 -11.55 -15.45 3.06
N ILE A 106 -10.78 -14.44 3.49
CA ILE A 106 -11.23 -13.04 3.56
C ILE A 106 -10.76 -12.20 2.38
N GLY A 107 -9.82 -12.70 1.59
CA GLY A 107 -9.21 -12.00 0.45
C GLY A 107 -8.02 -11.14 0.85
N TYR A 108 -7.10 -10.94 -0.12
CA TYR A 108 -5.84 -10.23 0.07
C TYR A 108 -6.05 -8.79 0.59
N GLU A 109 -6.91 -8.01 -0.06
CA GLU A 109 -7.15 -6.60 0.31
C GLU A 109 -7.67 -6.47 1.74
N THR A 110 -8.71 -7.24 2.09
CA THR A 110 -9.27 -7.26 3.45
C THR A 110 -8.23 -7.67 4.48
N ALA A 111 -7.36 -8.63 4.14
CA ALA A 111 -6.31 -9.08 5.05
C ALA A 111 -5.26 -7.99 5.26
N VAL A 112 -4.86 -7.26 4.22
CA VAL A 112 -3.94 -6.12 4.31
C VAL A 112 -4.55 -5.00 5.16
N ASP A 113 -5.83 -4.71 4.99
CA ASP A 113 -6.52 -3.70 5.81
C ASP A 113 -6.58 -4.12 7.28
N ASN A 114 -6.77 -5.42 7.57
CA ASN A 114 -6.72 -5.94 8.94
C ASN A 114 -5.30 -5.87 9.55
N VAL A 115 -4.24 -5.86 8.74
CA VAL A 115 -2.87 -5.61 9.24
C VAL A 115 -2.69 -4.15 9.63
N ARG A 116 -3.35 -3.22 8.95
CA ARG A 116 -3.46 -1.80 9.36
C ARG A 116 -4.36 -1.68 10.59
N GLY A 117 -4.47 -0.49 11.15
CA GLY A 117 -5.36 -0.20 12.26
C GLY A 117 -4.79 0.86 13.19
N GLU A 118 -5.42 1.08 14.34
CA GLU A 118 -5.03 2.12 15.29
C GLU A 118 -3.64 1.88 15.90
N ALA A 119 -2.85 2.95 16.04
CA ALA A 119 -1.55 2.89 16.70
C ALA A 119 -1.67 2.38 18.14
N GLY A 120 -0.75 1.53 18.57
CA GLY A 120 -0.73 0.90 19.87
C GLY A 120 -1.55 -0.41 19.97
N THR A 121 -2.35 -0.75 18.96
CA THR A 121 -3.04 -2.05 18.92
C THR A 121 -2.12 -3.15 18.39
N VAL A 122 -2.41 -4.41 18.75
CA VAL A 122 -1.62 -5.57 18.32
C VAL A 122 -2.34 -6.29 17.21
N VAL A 123 -1.60 -6.69 16.16
CA VAL A 123 -2.05 -7.64 15.15
C VAL A 123 -1.32 -8.96 15.34
N ASN A 124 -2.07 -10.07 15.31
CA ASN A 124 -1.52 -11.42 15.38
C ASN A 124 -1.54 -12.04 13.98
N MET A 125 -0.44 -12.64 13.57
CA MET A 125 -0.29 -13.21 12.23
C MET A 125 0.36 -14.57 12.30
N ILE A 126 0.07 -15.43 11.33
CA ILE A 126 0.80 -16.66 11.07
C ILE A 126 1.56 -16.49 9.77
N ALA A 127 2.89 -16.59 9.86
CA ALA A 127 3.78 -16.58 8.71
C ALA A 127 4.26 -18.00 8.41
N MET A 128 4.21 -18.41 7.14
CA MET A 128 4.84 -19.63 6.65
C MET A 128 6.25 -19.35 6.19
N ARG A 129 7.19 -20.12 6.69
CA ARG A 129 8.62 -20.13 6.33
C ARG A 129 9.04 -21.54 5.89
N PRO A 130 10.21 -21.70 5.25
CA PRO A 130 10.73 -23.03 4.92
C PRO A 130 10.82 -23.98 6.12
N GLU A 131 11.09 -23.45 7.31
CA GLU A 131 11.23 -24.19 8.57
C GLU A 131 9.87 -24.50 9.24
N GLY A 132 8.78 -23.93 8.76
CA GLY A 132 7.43 -24.12 9.27
C GLY A 132 6.67 -22.83 9.58
N ALA A 133 5.51 -22.97 10.19
CA ALA A 133 4.66 -21.86 10.58
C ALA A 133 5.20 -21.15 11.83
N VAL A 134 5.21 -19.81 11.80
CA VAL A 134 5.64 -18.97 12.91
C VAL A 134 4.49 -18.03 13.28
N THR A 135 4.14 -17.97 14.57
CA THR A 135 3.19 -17.00 15.09
C THR A 135 3.93 -15.70 15.42
N ILE A 136 3.43 -14.59 14.93
CA ILE A 136 4.02 -13.27 15.06
C ILE A 136 2.97 -12.32 15.62
N ALA A 137 3.33 -11.54 16.63
CA ALA A 137 2.52 -10.45 17.16
C ALA A 137 3.27 -9.12 16.96
N ALA A 138 2.68 -8.18 16.23
CA ALA A 138 3.26 -6.87 15.97
C ALA A 138 2.35 -5.77 16.51
N THR A 139 2.93 -4.79 17.20
CA THR A 139 2.19 -3.62 17.69
C THR A 139 2.18 -2.55 16.62
N ARG A 140 1.01 -2.13 16.15
CA ARG A 140 0.87 -1.08 15.16
C ARG A 140 1.41 0.25 15.68
N ALA A 141 2.10 0.99 14.85
CA ALA A 141 2.65 2.30 15.18
C ALA A 141 2.61 3.23 13.97
N GLU A 142 2.82 4.51 14.20
CA GLU A 142 3.16 5.43 13.11
C GLU A 142 4.48 5.02 12.48
N ILE A 143 4.46 4.76 11.17
CA ILE A 143 5.63 4.36 10.41
C ILE A 143 6.18 5.58 9.69
N LYS A 144 7.39 6.00 10.10
CA LYS A 144 8.13 7.01 9.35
C LYS A 144 8.93 6.32 8.25
N ILE A 145 8.55 6.58 7.00
CA ILE A 145 9.28 6.07 5.85
C ILE A 145 10.42 7.04 5.54
N GLU A 146 11.65 6.66 5.87
CA GLU A 146 12.84 7.41 5.45
C GLU A 146 13.16 7.04 4.00
N ASN A 147 12.85 7.95 3.08
CA ASN A 147 13.12 7.75 1.65
C ASN A 147 14.58 7.94 1.27
N VAL A 148 15.38 8.58 2.11
CA VAL A 148 16.82 8.79 1.89
C VAL A 148 17.60 8.31 3.11
N ARG A 149 18.54 7.40 2.88
CA ARG A 149 19.46 6.91 3.91
C ARG A 149 20.89 7.07 3.45
N SER A 150 21.78 7.40 4.38
CA SER A 150 23.19 7.49 4.12
C SER A 150 23.98 6.65 5.11
N GLN A 151 25.09 6.11 4.64
CA GLN A 151 26.07 5.41 5.46
C GLN A 151 27.46 5.59 4.87
N LEU A 152 28.46 5.52 5.74
CA LEU A 152 29.84 5.45 5.30
C LEU A 152 30.27 3.98 5.20
N VAL A 153 30.74 3.56 4.03
CA VAL A 153 31.23 2.20 3.78
C VAL A 153 32.67 2.33 3.28
N ASP A 154 33.62 1.87 4.06
CA ASP A 154 35.06 1.92 3.74
C ASP A 154 35.56 3.34 3.38
N GLY A 155 35.03 4.36 4.04
CA GLY A 155 35.39 5.77 3.78
C GLY A 155 34.69 6.39 2.56
N ILE A 156 33.78 5.66 1.93
CA ILE A 156 32.96 6.13 0.79
C ILE A 156 31.54 6.40 1.29
N GLY A 157 31.04 7.62 1.03
CA GLY A 157 29.64 7.97 1.31
C GLY A 157 28.68 7.21 0.38
N TYR A 158 27.76 6.45 0.97
CA TYR A 158 26.71 5.74 0.26
C TYR A 158 25.38 6.37 0.59
N VAL A 159 24.62 6.81 -0.43
CA VAL A 159 23.28 7.37 -0.26
C VAL A 159 22.29 6.49 -1.03
N LYS A 160 21.32 5.92 -0.32
CA LYS A 160 20.22 5.14 -0.88
C LYS A 160 18.97 6.00 -0.92
N ILE A 161 18.41 6.20 -2.10
CA ILE A 161 17.12 6.86 -2.31
C ILE A 161 16.11 5.77 -2.65
N ARG A 162 15.05 5.66 -1.87
CA ARG A 162 14.01 4.66 -2.02
C ARG A 162 12.88 5.17 -2.92
N ALA A 163 12.45 6.40 -2.68
CA ALA A 163 11.43 7.09 -3.46
C ALA A 163 11.71 8.58 -3.43
N PHE A 164 11.23 9.29 -4.46
CA PHE A 164 11.28 10.73 -4.52
C PHE A 164 9.95 11.31 -4.05
N ASP A 165 10.00 12.06 -2.95
CA ASP A 165 8.88 12.81 -2.38
C ASP A 165 9.26 14.29 -2.20
N LYS A 166 8.36 15.07 -1.60
CA LYS A 166 8.59 16.51 -1.33
C LYS A 166 9.79 16.80 -0.43
N ASN A 167 10.23 15.83 0.39
CA ASN A 167 11.31 15.97 1.36
C ASN A 167 12.63 15.38 0.88
N SER A 168 12.62 14.54 -0.14
CA SER A 168 13.80 13.81 -0.64
C SER A 168 14.97 14.76 -0.95
N GLY A 169 14.70 15.95 -1.53
CA GLY A 169 15.75 16.92 -1.84
C GLY A 169 16.50 17.41 -0.59
N SER A 170 15.77 17.78 0.46
CA SER A 170 16.37 18.23 1.73
C SER A 170 17.08 17.09 2.46
N GLN A 171 16.54 15.88 2.43
CA GLN A 171 17.13 14.69 3.03
C GLN A 171 18.45 14.31 2.32
N ILE A 172 18.50 14.39 0.97
CA ILE A 172 19.73 14.14 0.21
C ILE A 172 20.82 15.16 0.59
N VAL A 173 20.48 16.44 0.64
CA VAL A 173 21.43 17.48 1.05
C VAL A 173 21.98 17.20 2.44
N THR A 174 21.13 16.84 3.39
CA THR A 174 21.58 16.48 4.76
C THR A 174 22.47 15.24 4.74
N ALA A 175 22.08 14.21 3.97
CA ALA A 175 22.83 12.95 3.87
C ALA A 175 24.24 13.10 3.27
N VAL A 176 24.44 14.09 2.39
CA VAL A 176 25.76 14.33 1.75
C VAL A 176 26.66 15.20 2.64
N HIS A 177 26.10 15.99 3.57
CA HIS A 177 26.89 16.89 4.43
C HIS A 177 27.28 16.25 5.78
N ASN A 178 26.73 15.09 6.12
CA ASN A 178 27.07 14.31 7.32
C ASN A 178 28.09 13.22 7.00
#